data_97d34e312d7b350de35e5f5ed21ad9e7
#
_entry.id   97d34e312d7b350de35e5f5ed21ad9e7
#
_cell.length_a   1.000
_cell.length_b   1.000
_cell.length_c   1.000
_cell.angle_alpha   90.00
_cell.angle_beta   90.00
_cell.angle_gamma   90.00
#
_symmetry.space_group_name_H-M   'P 1'
#
loop_
_entity.id
_entity.type
_entity.pdbx_description
1 polymer ?
#
loop_
_entity_poly.entity_id
_entity_poly.type
_entity_poly.pdbx_seq_one_letter_code
_entity_poly.pdbx_strand_id
1 'polypeptide(L)'
;LHTAMIGSSLGGNISQFIGVEYQDQIGCLGIFSSANWLHQEAFDRYIERKTLQADQRVFIYVGTEEADDTDKTLMAGNIKQAYIDSSLSYFRQLLVSGVDLSNIQIKIQSGAIHNEIAWAEHLPDCFRFIGEKW
;
A
#
# COMPACT_ATOMS: atom_id res chain seq x y z
N LEU A 1 -3.37 14.18 -12.38
CA LEU A 1 -4.28 14.53 -11.28
C LEU A 1 -3.49 14.82 -10.00
N HIS A 2 -3.76 15.99 -9.41
CA HIS A 2 -3.06 16.46 -8.20
C HIS A 2 -3.91 16.22 -6.93
N THR A 3 -4.60 15.08 -6.90
CA THR A 3 -5.37 14.65 -5.74
C THR A 3 -4.76 13.36 -5.21
N ALA A 4 -4.43 13.36 -3.93
CA ALA A 4 -3.83 12.21 -3.27
C ALA A 4 -4.75 11.66 -2.18
N MET A 5 -4.75 10.35 -2.02
CA MET A 5 -5.34 9.68 -0.86
C MET A 5 -4.26 8.89 -0.13
N ILE A 6 -4.15 9.10 1.17
CA ILE A 6 -3.13 8.47 2.00
C ILE A 6 -3.81 7.79 3.18
N GLY A 7 -3.46 6.55 3.42
CA GLY A 7 -4.02 5.79 4.53
C GLY A 7 -3.07 4.76 5.10
N SER A 8 -3.28 4.41 6.36
CA SER A 8 -2.51 3.40 7.07
C SER A 8 -3.41 2.28 7.60
N SER A 9 -2.86 1.08 7.72
CA SER A 9 -3.60 -0.09 8.21
C SER A 9 -4.87 -0.34 7.38
N LEU A 10 -6.04 -0.43 7.97
CA LEU A 10 -7.33 -0.52 7.25
C LEU A 10 -7.60 0.72 6.40
N GLY A 11 -7.08 1.90 6.80
CA GLY A 11 -7.10 3.11 5.98
C GLY A 11 -6.29 2.94 4.69
N GLY A 12 -5.20 2.18 4.73
CA GLY A 12 -4.47 1.76 3.53
C GLY A 12 -5.30 0.89 2.61
N ASN A 13 -6.03 -0.08 3.17
CA ASN A 13 -6.91 -0.96 2.39
C ASN A 13 -7.99 -0.17 1.63
N ILE A 14 -8.69 0.72 2.31
CA ILE A 14 -9.72 1.54 1.66
C ILE A 14 -9.13 2.51 0.64
N SER A 15 -7.93 3.05 0.89
CA SER A 15 -7.23 3.90 -0.06
C SER A 15 -6.87 3.17 -1.35
N GLN A 16 -6.43 1.92 -1.27
CA GLN A 16 -6.19 1.07 -2.43
C GLN A 16 -7.46 0.87 -3.25
N PHE A 17 -8.57 0.53 -2.60
CA PHE A 17 -9.85 0.34 -3.26
C PHE A 17 -10.33 1.62 -3.96
N ILE A 18 -10.30 2.74 -3.27
CA ILE A 18 -10.70 4.03 -3.82
C ILE A 18 -9.79 4.44 -4.99
N GLY A 19 -8.48 4.19 -4.88
CA GLY A 19 -7.54 4.47 -5.95
C GLY A 19 -7.80 3.67 -7.22
N VAL A 20 -8.37 2.48 -7.11
CA VAL A 20 -8.78 1.68 -8.27
C VAL A 20 -10.12 2.15 -8.84
N GLU A 21 -11.11 2.37 -7.99
CA GLU A 21 -12.48 2.73 -8.43
C GLU A 21 -12.59 4.18 -8.94
N TYR A 22 -11.81 5.10 -8.36
CA TYR A 22 -11.88 6.53 -8.65
C TYR A 22 -10.55 7.08 -9.20
N GLN A 23 -9.87 6.28 -10.01
CA GLN A 23 -8.57 6.64 -10.60
C GLN A 23 -8.63 7.85 -11.54
N ASP A 24 -9.82 8.23 -11.99
CA ASP A 24 -10.08 9.46 -12.73
C ASP A 24 -10.12 10.71 -11.84
N GLN A 25 -10.20 10.53 -10.53
CA GLN A 25 -10.24 11.60 -9.52
C GLN A 25 -9.03 11.57 -8.59
N ILE A 26 -8.55 10.39 -8.27
CA ILE A 26 -7.41 10.16 -7.34
C ILE A 26 -6.20 9.71 -8.15
N GLY A 27 -5.29 10.63 -8.41
CA GLY A 27 -4.08 10.36 -9.19
C GLY A 27 -2.91 9.81 -8.37
N CYS A 28 -2.95 9.97 -7.06
CA CYS A 28 -1.83 9.60 -6.18
C CYS A 28 -2.31 8.85 -4.94
N LEU A 29 -1.52 7.87 -4.51
CA LEU A 29 -1.81 7.06 -3.32
C LEU A 29 -0.59 6.96 -2.41
N GLY A 30 -0.82 7.05 -1.10
CA GLY A 30 0.15 6.70 -0.06
C GLY A 30 -0.42 5.56 0.78
N ILE A 31 0.17 4.38 0.68
CA ILE A 31 -0.32 3.17 1.32
C ILE A 31 0.67 2.71 2.38
N PHE A 32 0.28 2.86 3.64
CA PHE A 32 1.13 2.56 4.79
C PHE A 32 0.61 1.31 5.52
N SER A 33 1.41 0.25 5.54
CA SER A 33 1.14 -0.96 6.33
C SER A 33 -0.28 -1.49 6.14
N SER A 34 -0.73 -1.59 4.89
CA SER A 34 -2.06 -2.09 4.59
C SER A 34 -2.22 -3.56 5.02
N ALA A 35 -3.39 -3.90 5.55
CA ALA A 35 -3.69 -5.23 6.06
C ALA A 35 -4.40 -6.11 5.01
N ASN A 36 -3.90 -6.12 3.78
CA ASN A 36 -4.50 -6.91 2.68
C ASN A 36 -4.53 -8.40 2.97
N TRP A 37 -3.62 -8.90 3.81
CA TRP A 37 -3.59 -10.29 4.24
C TRP A 37 -4.90 -10.75 4.89
N LEU A 38 -5.71 -9.84 5.43
CA LEU A 38 -7.04 -10.16 5.98
C LEU A 38 -8.04 -10.64 4.91
N HIS A 39 -7.86 -10.20 3.66
CA HIS A 39 -8.76 -10.53 2.54
C HIS A 39 -7.99 -10.65 1.23
N GLN A 40 -6.77 -11.19 1.28
CA GLN A 40 -5.82 -11.22 0.16
C GLN A 40 -6.44 -11.78 -1.13
N GLU A 41 -7.09 -12.93 -1.05
CA GLU A 41 -7.67 -13.58 -2.23
C GLU A 41 -8.78 -12.74 -2.88
N ALA A 42 -9.65 -12.14 -2.08
CA ALA A 42 -10.72 -11.28 -2.59
C ALA A 42 -10.17 -10.01 -3.25
N PHE A 43 -9.14 -9.41 -2.65
CA PHE A 43 -8.48 -8.23 -3.21
C PHE A 43 -7.73 -8.56 -4.50
N ASP A 44 -7.03 -9.68 -4.55
CA ASP A 44 -6.32 -10.14 -5.74
C ASP A 44 -7.28 -10.33 -6.92
N ARG A 45 -8.38 -11.03 -6.71
CA ARG A 45 -9.41 -11.22 -7.73
C ARG A 45 -10.03 -9.91 -8.18
N TYR A 46 -10.20 -8.97 -7.27
CA TYR A 46 -10.76 -7.66 -7.57
C TYR A 46 -9.83 -6.85 -8.47
N ILE A 47 -8.56 -6.70 -8.10
CA ILE A 47 -7.61 -5.86 -8.84
C ILE A 47 -7.21 -6.47 -10.19
N GLU A 48 -7.15 -7.80 -10.31
CA GLU A 48 -6.84 -8.51 -11.56
C GLU A 48 -7.80 -8.18 -12.70
N ARG A 49 -9.02 -7.77 -12.38
CA ARG A 49 -10.06 -7.41 -13.35
C ARG A 49 -10.02 -5.96 -13.78
N LYS A 50 -9.09 -5.18 -13.23
CA LYS A 50 -9.01 -3.73 -13.45
C LYS A 50 -7.83 -3.40 -14.35
N THR A 51 -8.03 -2.38 -15.17
CA THR A 51 -6.96 -1.70 -15.89
C THR A 51 -6.72 -0.36 -15.21
N LEU A 52 -5.49 -0.13 -14.78
CA LEU A 52 -5.12 1.09 -14.08
C LEU A 52 -4.45 2.08 -15.01
N GLN A 53 -4.57 3.37 -14.70
CA GLN A 53 -3.89 4.42 -15.43
C GLN A 53 -2.38 4.33 -15.20
N ALA A 54 -1.61 4.40 -16.28
CA ALA A 54 -0.16 4.25 -16.24
C ALA A 54 0.54 5.32 -15.40
N ASP A 55 -0.04 6.49 -15.30
CA ASP A 55 0.48 7.67 -14.58
C ASP A 55 -0.01 7.81 -13.13
N GLN A 56 -0.82 6.87 -12.63
CA GLN A 56 -1.17 6.84 -11.21
C GLN A 56 0.09 6.65 -10.35
N ARG A 57 0.33 7.54 -9.39
CA ARG A 57 1.51 7.45 -8.52
C ARG A 57 1.19 6.79 -7.21
N VAL A 58 1.92 5.75 -6.87
CA VAL A 58 1.66 4.96 -5.66
C VAL A 58 2.92 4.80 -4.83
N PHE A 59 2.89 5.32 -3.61
CA PHE A 59 3.89 5.10 -2.59
C PHE A 59 3.41 4.00 -1.63
N ILE A 60 4.19 2.95 -1.47
CA ILE A 60 3.89 1.81 -0.59
C ILE A 60 4.93 1.77 0.51
N TYR A 61 4.48 1.65 1.76
CA TYR A 61 5.33 1.50 2.93
C TYR A 61 4.90 0.28 3.74
N VAL A 62 5.87 -0.47 4.23
CA VAL A 62 5.66 -1.55 5.20
C VAL A 62 6.88 -1.69 6.10
N GLY A 63 6.66 -1.96 7.39
CA GLY A 63 7.73 -2.32 8.33
C GLY A 63 7.97 -3.82 8.37
N THR A 64 9.11 -4.21 8.93
CA THR A 64 9.41 -5.64 9.12
C THR A 64 8.89 -6.22 10.42
N GLU A 65 8.42 -5.37 11.35
CA GLU A 65 7.92 -5.75 12.68
C GLU A 65 6.47 -5.29 12.91
N GLU A 66 5.63 -5.40 11.87
CA GLU A 66 4.26 -4.88 11.85
C GLU A 66 3.30 -5.54 12.84
N ALA A 67 3.55 -6.78 13.21
CA ALA A 67 2.75 -7.51 14.19
C ALA A 67 3.55 -7.72 15.47
N ASP A 68 2.93 -7.44 16.60
CA ASP A 68 3.46 -7.83 17.90
C ASP A 68 2.97 -9.23 18.32
N ASP A 69 3.41 -9.69 19.49
CA ASP A 69 3.05 -11.01 20.01
C ASP A 69 1.54 -11.13 20.37
N THR A 70 0.81 -10.03 20.44
CA THR A 70 -0.64 -10.04 20.77
C THR A 70 -1.48 -10.41 19.56
N ASP A 71 -0.98 -10.23 18.35
CA ASP A 71 -1.71 -10.52 17.10
C ASP A 71 -1.72 -12.01 16.73
N LYS A 72 -1.00 -12.84 17.47
CA LYS A 72 -0.88 -14.30 17.21
C LYS A 72 -2.21 -15.06 17.22
N THR A 73 -3.25 -14.46 17.78
CA THR A 73 -4.58 -15.08 17.87
C THR A 73 -5.43 -14.91 16.61
N LEU A 74 -5.05 -14.01 15.71
CA LEU A 74 -5.85 -13.65 14.53
C LEU A 74 -5.54 -14.49 13.30
N MET A 75 -4.38 -15.11 13.25
CA MET A 75 -3.91 -15.87 12.10
C MET A 75 -2.95 -17.00 12.52
N ALA A 76 -3.10 -18.18 11.94
CA ALA A 76 -2.06 -19.19 12.00
C ALA A 76 -0.94 -18.79 11.03
N GLY A 77 0.25 -18.50 11.56
CA GLY A 77 1.42 -18.16 10.73
C GLY A 77 2.13 -16.88 11.13
N ASN A 78 3.01 -16.41 10.27
CA ASN A 78 3.84 -15.23 10.51
C ASN A 78 3.15 -13.98 9.95
N ILE A 79 2.47 -13.21 10.81
CA ILE A 79 1.75 -11.99 10.42
C ILE A 79 2.72 -10.91 9.91
N LYS A 80 3.92 -10.79 10.49
CA LYS A 80 4.96 -9.85 10.02
C LYS A 80 5.29 -10.11 8.54
N GLN A 81 5.48 -11.36 8.20
CA GLN A 81 5.75 -11.76 6.82
C GLN A 81 4.52 -11.54 5.92
N ALA A 82 3.32 -11.75 6.44
CA ALA A 82 2.08 -11.51 5.71
C ALA A 82 1.93 -10.03 5.30
N TYR A 83 2.30 -9.09 6.17
CA TYR A 83 2.33 -7.66 5.82
C TYR A 83 3.30 -7.36 4.68
N ILE A 84 4.50 -7.92 4.73
CA ILE A 84 5.51 -7.75 3.69
C ILE A 84 5.03 -8.37 2.37
N ASP A 85 4.57 -9.61 2.41
CA ASP A 85 4.13 -10.35 1.23
C ASP A 85 2.95 -9.68 0.55
N SER A 86 1.98 -9.18 1.31
CA SER A 86 0.82 -8.48 0.74
C SER A 86 1.19 -7.14 0.13
N SER A 87 2.17 -6.43 0.70
CA SER A 87 2.68 -5.18 0.12
C SER A 87 3.44 -5.42 -1.19
N LEU A 88 4.26 -6.47 -1.26
CA LEU A 88 4.94 -6.88 -2.49
C LEU A 88 3.95 -7.36 -3.55
N SER A 89 2.92 -8.10 -3.15
CA SER A 89 1.84 -8.54 -4.03
C SER A 89 1.11 -7.35 -4.65
N TYR A 90 0.79 -6.33 -3.85
CA TYR A 90 0.17 -5.10 -4.33
C TYR A 90 1.07 -4.35 -5.33
N PHE A 91 2.34 -4.21 -5.02
CA PHE A 91 3.32 -3.64 -5.94
C PHE A 91 3.30 -4.34 -7.31
N ARG A 92 3.34 -5.68 -7.30
CA ARG A 92 3.27 -6.50 -8.51
C ARG A 92 1.94 -6.31 -9.26
N GLN A 93 0.83 -6.30 -8.55
CA GLN A 93 -0.51 -6.12 -9.14
C GLN A 93 -0.65 -4.78 -9.85
N LEU A 94 -0.10 -3.70 -9.28
CA LEU A 94 -0.07 -2.39 -9.93
C LEU A 94 0.63 -2.44 -11.29
N LEU A 95 1.79 -3.10 -11.36
CA LEU A 95 2.53 -3.28 -12.61
C LEU A 95 1.74 -4.09 -13.63
N VAL A 96 1.18 -5.21 -13.22
CA VAL A 96 0.40 -6.10 -14.10
C VAL A 96 -0.86 -5.40 -14.61
N SER A 97 -1.47 -4.53 -13.80
CA SER A 97 -2.68 -3.79 -14.14
C SER A 97 -2.43 -2.52 -14.96
N GLY A 98 -1.17 -2.17 -15.22
CA GLY A 98 -0.81 -1.12 -16.18
C GLY A 98 -0.11 0.12 -15.63
N VAL A 99 0.12 0.23 -14.32
CA VAL A 99 0.85 1.36 -13.74
C VAL A 99 2.34 1.28 -14.14
N ASP A 100 2.90 2.38 -14.61
CA ASP A 100 4.33 2.43 -14.96
C ASP A 100 5.21 2.28 -13.71
N LEU A 101 6.28 1.49 -13.83
CA LEU A 101 7.23 1.27 -12.73
C LEU A 101 7.78 2.56 -12.13
N SER A 102 8.02 3.58 -12.95
CA SER A 102 8.50 4.90 -12.50
C SER A 102 7.50 5.65 -11.61
N ASN A 103 6.25 5.21 -11.57
CA ASN A 103 5.18 5.77 -10.75
C ASN A 103 4.87 4.96 -9.49
N ILE A 104 5.68 3.94 -9.19
CA ILE A 104 5.52 3.13 -7.99
C ILE A 104 6.81 3.16 -7.17
N GLN A 105 6.69 3.46 -5.90
CA GLN A 105 7.78 3.31 -4.93
C GLN A 105 7.33 2.42 -3.79
N ILE A 106 8.16 1.43 -3.43
CA ILE A 106 7.95 0.62 -2.24
C ILE A 106 9.10 0.81 -1.27
N LYS A 107 8.78 1.01 0.00
CA LYS A 107 9.74 1.12 1.10
C LYS A 107 9.45 0.06 2.15
N ILE A 108 10.42 -0.82 2.38
CA ILE A 108 10.38 -1.83 3.44
C ILE A 108 11.35 -1.38 4.53
N GLN A 109 10.82 -0.96 5.66
CA GLN A 109 11.61 -0.39 6.76
C GLN A 109 11.95 -1.43 7.80
N SER A 110 13.24 -1.75 7.94
CA SER A 110 13.75 -2.67 8.95
C SER A 110 13.45 -2.18 10.36
N GLY A 111 12.91 -3.06 11.19
CA GLY A 111 12.62 -2.80 12.60
C GLY A 111 11.35 -1.97 12.87
N ALA A 112 10.68 -1.47 11.84
CA ALA A 112 9.50 -0.64 12.03
C ALA A 112 8.27 -1.49 12.43
N ILE A 113 7.53 -0.96 13.40
CA ILE A 113 6.33 -1.56 13.95
C ILE A 113 5.06 -0.93 13.37
N HIS A 114 3.91 -1.52 13.70
CA HIS A 114 2.60 -1.08 13.22
C HIS A 114 2.06 0.04 14.12
N ASN A 115 2.52 1.27 13.91
CA ASN A 115 2.01 2.43 14.65
C ASN A 115 2.20 3.76 13.91
N GLU A 116 1.53 4.78 14.42
CA GLU A 116 1.48 6.11 13.83
C GLU A 116 2.83 6.82 13.82
N ILE A 117 3.70 6.56 14.78
CA ILE A 117 5.04 7.18 14.83
C ILE A 117 5.87 6.69 13.65
N ALA A 118 5.86 5.38 13.40
CA ALA A 118 6.57 4.79 12.27
C ALA A 118 6.05 5.34 10.93
N TRP A 119 4.74 5.48 10.78
CA TRP A 119 4.15 6.04 9.55
C TRP A 119 4.47 7.52 9.39
N ALA A 120 4.40 8.31 10.46
CA ALA A 120 4.70 9.73 10.44
C ALA A 120 6.15 10.01 10.01
N GLU A 121 7.10 9.18 10.40
CA GLU A 121 8.51 9.31 10.02
C GLU A 121 8.72 9.22 8.50
N HIS A 122 7.86 8.51 7.79
CA HIS A 122 7.97 8.27 6.34
C HIS A 122 6.96 9.05 5.49
N LEU A 123 6.10 9.85 6.10
CA LEU A 123 5.21 10.76 5.37
C LEU A 123 5.98 11.76 4.49
N PRO A 124 7.09 12.37 4.93
CA PRO A 124 7.86 13.27 4.07
C PRO A 124 8.36 12.57 2.78
N ASP A 125 8.76 11.30 2.86
CA ASP A 125 9.18 10.53 1.69
C ASP A 125 8.02 10.31 0.72
N CYS A 126 6.84 10.00 1.26
CA CYS A 126 5.61 9.87 0.48
C CYS A 126 5.25 11.16 -0.24
N PHE A 127 5.23 12.28 0.47
CA PHE A 127 4.91 13.58 -0.13
C PHE A 127 5.93 14.00 -1.18
N ARG A 128 7.22 13.74 -0.95
CA ARG A 128 8.26 14.02 -1.94
C ARG A 128 8.03 13.20 -3.21
N PHE A 129 7.81 11.91 -3.08
CA PHE A 129 7.57 11.03 -4.21
C PHE A 129 6.31 11.43 -4.99
N ILE A 130 5.20 11.67 -4.30
CA ILE A 130 3.94 12.09 -4.93
C ILE A 130 4.12 13.44 -5.63
N GLY A 131 4.77 14.40 -4.97
CA GLY A 131 4.91 15.77 -5.44
C GLY A 131 5.90 15.97 -6.60
N GLU A 132 6.78 15.02 -6.87
CA GLU A 132 7.80 15.15 -7.94
C GLU A 132 7.22 15.46 -9.33
N LYS A 133 5.98 15.06 -9.57
CA LYS A 133 5.30 15.25 -10.87
C LYS A 133 4.12 16.23 -10.80
N TRP A 134 4.04 17.00 -9.74
CA TRP A 134 2.98 18.01 -9.60
C TRP A 134 3.33 19.37 -10.21
#